data_e0ba0e1ede43996ba2e305aa75802976
#
_entry.id   e0ba0e1ede43996ba2e305aa75802976
#
_cell.length_a   1.000
_cell.length_b   1.000
_cell.length_c   1.000
_cell.angle_alpha   90.00
_cell.angle_beta   90.00
_cell.angle_gamma   90.00
#
_symmetry.space_group_name_H-M   'P 1'
#
loop_
_entity.id
_entity.type
_entity.pdbx_description
1 polymer ?
#
loop_
_entity_poly.entity_id
_entity_poly.type
_entity_poly.pdbx_seq_one_letter_code
_entity_poly.pdbx_strand_id
1 'polypeptide(L)'
;MEMRTDKFMIYVFSAIMLGGMVACSSDDPETDTGNGNGNGGNAEAPYVWGAEGAIKTCDHLLFDDDKTENAKGTVIGNGDQEFIFKGTQTLSKGTYLMKGWIYVGTGSVLTIEPGTVIKGDKDTQAALIVEPGGKLIAEGTKDAPIVFTSEQPKGQRKPGDWGGLIICGNAKNNQGVLNQQIEGGPRTKHGGNDDADNSGILRYVRVEFAGYPFQKDKEINGITFGSVGSGTTIDHLQVSYSNDDSYEWFGGNVNCKYLVAYNGWDDEFDTDNGFSGKVQYCLSIRDPRIADTSQSNGFESDNCGDASLIEPYTTAVFSNVTFIGPLGRDANFVNNESYITGGSFNPNNGSALGKFQSAMQIRRSSRLNCFNSVAVGYPVGLIIDGEKGNTVEMAKAGNIKLENIWFAGMTVVGSDANKVYDDVLYDAVNKQIIDAGQESYSSTFFKTQKGNKVLTDVNELKFKDGRNIGVNYMPDADSPVLTAASFNDALLSSGFETVEYIGAFGTDDNWLDGWTNSDPNNTDY
;
A
#
# COMPACT_ATOMS: atom_id res chain seq x y z
N MET A 1 -4.94 -32.10 62.64
CA MET A 1 -3.81 -31.40 63.26
C MET A 1 -3.33 -30.38 62.24
N GLU A 2 -3.64 -29.14 62.54
CA GLU A 2 -3.29 -27.86 61.93
C GLU A 2 -3.38 -27.63 60.45
N MET A 3 -4.42 -26.88 60.10
CA MET A 3 -4.56 -26.07 58.86
C MET A 3 -3.61 -24.88 58.94
N ARG A 4 -2.94 -24.58 57.82
CA ARG A 4 -2.36 -23.26 57.58
C ARG A 4 -3.01 -22.66 56.35
N THR A 5 -3.69 -21.55 56.59
CA THR A 5 -4.27 -20.67 55.59
C THR A 5 -3.17 -19.72 55.06
N ASP A 6 -2.93 -19.75 53.75
CA ASP A 6 -2.16 -18.69 53.08
C ASP A 6 -3.07 -17.80 52.26
N LYS A 7 -2.91 -16.52 52.50
CA LYS A 7 -3.70 -15.41 52.00
C LYS A 7 -3.40 -15.15 50.49
N PHE A 8 -4.42 -15.18 49.65
CA PHE A 8 -4.35 -14.60 48.32
C PHE A 8 -4.40 -13.08 48.41
N MET A 9 -3.34 -12.43 47.93
CA MET A 9 -3.26 -10.99 47.75
C MET A 9 -3.79 -10.63 46.37
N ILE A 10 -4.94 -9.98 46.31
CA ILE A 10 -5.54 -9.46 45.08
C ILE A 10 -4.86 -8.13 44.74
N TYR A 11 -4.10 -8.09 43.67
CA TYR A 11 -3.67 -6.83 43.07
C TYR A 11 -4.76 -6.34 42.11
N VAL A 12 -5.38 -5.24 42.47
CA VAL A 12 -6.26 -4.47 41.59
C VAL A 12 -5.37 -3.64 40.66
N PHE A 13 -5.28 -4.02 39.40
CA PHE A 13 -4.73 -3.16 38.35
C PHE A 13 -5.86 -2.28 37.84
N SER A 14 -5.74 -0.98 38.05
CA SER A 14 -6.57 0.02 37.38
C SER A 14 -6.18 0.08 35.91
N ALA A 15 -7.00 -0.45 35.03
CA ALA A 15 -6.86 -0.26 33.60
C ALA A 15 -7.40 1.13 33.24
N ILE A 16 -6.53 1.99 32.77
CA ILE A 16 -6.89 3.23 32.08
C ILE A 16 -7.32 2.81 30.67
N MET A 17 -8.61 2.94 30.37
CA MET A 17 -9.11 2.77 29.01
C MET A 17 -8.67 4.00 28.17
N LEU A 18 -7.72 3.80 27.27
CA LEU A 18 -7.57 4.65 26.10
C LEU A 18 -8.48 4.08 25.01
N GLY A 19 -9.41 4.91 24.55
CA GLY A 19 -10.29 4.57 23.45
C GLY A 19 -9.48 4.36 22.16
N GLY A 20 -9.45 3.12 21.67
CA GLY A 20 -8.83 2.77 20.41
C GLY A 20 -9.73 3.15 19.25
N MET A 21 -9.21 3.91 18.31
CA MET A 21 -9.78 4.05 16.98
C MET A 21 -9.40 2.81 16.16
N VAL A 22 -10.35 2.29 15.42
CA VAL A 22 -10.16 1.12 14.56
C VAL A 22 -9.44 1.59 13.29
N ALA A 23 -8.18 1.26 13.14
CA ALA A 23 -7.49 1.30 11.87
C ALA A 23 -7.77 -0.02 11.14
N CYS A 24 -8.00 0.06 9.85
CA CYS A 24 -8.22 -1.11 9.02
C CYS A 24 -6.88 -1.75 8.70
N SER A 25 -6.56 -2.81 9.34
CA SER A 25 -5.60 -3.77 8.87
C SER A 25 -6.12 -5.18 9.12
N SER A 26 -5.70 -6.08 8.28
CA SER A 26 -5.97 -7.52 8.25
C SER A 26 -6.33 -8.17 9.60
N ASP A 27 -7.43 -8.84 9.60
CA ASP A 27 -7.86 -9.91 10.50
C ASP A 27 -7.60 -9.76 12.02
N ASP A 28 -8.43 -8.94 12.67
CA ASP A 28 -8.46 -8.88 14.13
C ASP A 28 -9.62 -9.72 14.73
N PRO A 29 -9.39 -10.47 15.83
CA PRO A 29 -10.48 -11.08 16.57
C PRO A 29 -11.19 -10.03 17.43
N GLU A 30 -12.48 -9.95 17.27
CA GLU A 30 -13.52 -9.25 18.02
C GLU A 30 -13.10 -8.40 19.23
N THR A 31 -13.29 -7.07 19.16
CA THR A 31 -13.51 -6.24 20.36
C THR A 31 -14.56 -5.16 20.12
N ASP A 32 -15.48 -5.21 20.96
CA ASP A 32 -16.63 -4.46 21.46
C ASP A 32 -16.78 -2.98 21.03
N THR A 33 -18.03 -2.68 20.65
CA THR A 33 -18.57 -1.39 20.24
C THR A 33 -18.77 -0.43 21.41
N GLY A 34 -18.05 0.66 21.42
CA GLY A 34 -18.27 1.80 22.32
C GLY A 34 -18.71 3.05 21.57
N ASN A 35 -19.98 3.41 21.68
CA ASN A 35 -20.59 4.61 21.13
C ASN A 35 -20.13 5.85 21.93
N GLY A 36 -19.41 6.79 21.32
CA GLY A 36 -18.94 8.02 21.94
C GLY A 36 -19.22 9.26 21.08
N ASN A 37 -20.30 9.94 21.38
CA ASN A 37 -20.66 11.26 20.86
C ASN A 37 -19.67 12.30 21.38
N GLY A 38 -18.84 12.91 20.54
CA GLY A 38 -17.84 13.91 20.90
C GLY A 38 -17.88 15.16 20.04
N ASN A 39 -18.24 16.22 20.67
CA ASN A 39 -18.48 17.57 20.19
C ASN A 39 -17.19 18.35 19.91
N GLY A 40 -17.17 19.15 18.84
CA GLY A 40 -16.43 20.40 18.69
C GLY A 40 -14.89 20.33 18.69
N GLY A 41 -14.26 20.31 17.49
CA GLY A 41 -12.82 20.45 17.35
C GLY A 41 -12.31 21.82 17.78
N ASN A 42 -11.51 21.84 18.83
CA ASN A 42 -10.55 22.91 19.03
C ASN A 42 -9.39 22.64 18.06
N ALA A 43 -9.06 23.61 17.21
CA ALA A 43 -7.79 23.61 16.53
C ALA A 43 -6.70 23.61 17.62
N GLU A 44 -5.93 22.52 17.69
CA GLU A 44 -4.80 22.47 18.63
C GLU A 44 -3.86 23.64 18.34
N ALA A 45 -3.43 24.32 19.40
CA ALA A 45 -2.49 25.42 19.28
C ALA A 45 -1.20 24.90 18.62
N PRO A 46 -0.57 25.69 17.73
CA PRO A 46 0.67 25.26 17.09
C PRO A 46 1.73 24.97 18.14
N TYR A 47 2.35 23.81 18.02
CA TYR A 47 3.44 23.43 18.91
C TYR A 47 4.67 24.29 18.64
N VAL A 48 5.32 24.71 19.70
CA VAL A 48 6.48 25.60 19.61
C VAL A 48 7.74 24.84 20.00
N TRP A 49 8.78 24.98 19.20
CA TRP A 49 10.09 24.40 19.46
C TRP A 49 10.59 24.73 20.88
N GLY A 50 11.03 23.70 21.60
CA GLY A 50 11.64 23.83 22.92
C GLY A 50 10.69 23.88 24.12
N ALA A 51 9.38 23.85 23.93
CA ALA A 51 8.44 23.64 25.01
C ALA A 51 8.42 22.16 25.43
N GLU A 52 8.53 21.86 26.73
CA GLU A 52 8.47 20.48 27.23
C GLU A 52 7.12 19.85 26.89
N GLY A 53 7.15 18.69 26.24
CA GLY A 53 5.94 17.98 25.78
C GLY A 53 5.26 18.58 24.54
N ALA A 54 5.82 19.61 23.90
CA ALA A 54 5.27 20.21 22.69
C ALA A 54 5.94 19.66 21.42
N ILE A 55 5.16 19.60 20.33
CA ILE A 55 5.69 19.30 19.01
C ILE A 55 6.57 20.45 18.55
N LYS A 56 7.81 20.14 18.22
CA LYS A 56 8.80 21.13 17.81
C LYS A 56 8.49 21.60 16.39
N THR A 57 8.39 22.91 16.21
CA THR A 57 8.12 23.54 14.92
C THR A 57 9.31 24.38 14.49
N CYS A 58 9.75 24.22 13.21
CA CYS A 58 10.85 24.98 12.64
C CYS A 58 10.55 25.36 11.18
N ASP A 59 11.15 26.43 10.69
CA ASP A 59 11.03 26.91 9.31
C ASP A 59 12.05 26.29 8.34
N HIS A 60 12.93 25.43 8.85
CA HIS A 60 13.90 24.67 8.06
C HIS A 60 14.07 23.24 8.58
N LEU A 61 14.56 22.34 7.73
CA LEU A 61 14.71 20.89 8.02
C LEU A 61 16.09 20.48 8.51
N LEU A 62 17.14 21.25 8.17
CA LEU A 62 18.52 20.86 8.44
C LEU A 62 18.91 21.21 9.87
N PHE A 63 19.45 20.23 10.59
CA PHE A 63 19.96 20.35 11.95
C PHE A 63 21.36 19.75 11.96
N ASP A 64 22.38 20.57 11.78
CA ASP A 64 23.73 20.17 12.12
C ASP A 64 24.09 20.75 13.51
N ASP A 65 25.33 20.58 13.93
CA ASP A 65 25.79 21.02 15.23
C ASP A 65 25.66 22.54 15.45
N ASP A 66 25.65 23.31 14.36
CA ASP A 66 25.56 24.77 14.42
C ASP A 66 24.11 25.25 14.52
N LYS A 67 23.11 24.45 14.15
CA LYS A 67 21.67 24.74 14.16
C LYS A 67 21.30 26.09 13.52
N THR A 68 22.04 26.49 12.48
CA THR A 68 21.84 27.75 11.77
C THR A 68 21.14 27.51 10.44
N GLU A 69 20.36 28.51 9.96
CA GLU A 69 19.68 28.46 8.66
C GLU A 69 20.62 28.31 7.47
N ASN A 70 21.93 28.58 7.65
CA ASN A 70 22.97 28.45 6.64
C ASN A 70 23.78 27.18 6.78
N ALA A 71 23.41 26.29 7.68
CA ALA A 71 24.08 25.01 7.86
C ALA A 71 23.98 24.20 6.56
N LYS A 72 25.13 23.76 6.08
CA LYS A 72 25.24 22.82 4.94
C LYS A 72 25.18 21.38 5.43
N GLY A 73 24.33 21.14 6.43
CA GLY A 73 24.15 19.84 7.03
C GLY A 73 23.57 18.84 6.05
N THR A 74 23.90 17.56 6.27
CA THR A 74 23.32 16.42 5.56
C THR A 74 22.30 15.66 6.42
N VAL A 75 22.07 16.11 7.65
CA VAL A 75 21.07 15.53 8.55
C VAL A 75 19.83 16.42 8.56
N ILE A 76 18.66 15.83 8.31
CA ILE A 76 17.35 16.48 8.36
C ILE A 76 16.50 15.86 9.47
N GLY A 77 15.68 16.70 10.13
CA GLY A 77 14.91 16.28 11.30
C GLY A 77 15.75 16.36 12.59
N ASN A 78 15.12 16.13 13.71
CA ASN A 78 15.72 16.30 15.03
C ASN A 78 15.81 15.00 15.86
N GLY A 79 15.38 13.87 15.26
CA GLY A 79 15.44 12.55 15.88
C GLY A 79 14.24 12.19 16.76
N ASP A 80 13.28 13.10 16.98
CA ASP A 80 12.02 12.76 17.65
C ASP A 80 10.87 12.54 16.63
N GLN A 81 9.70 12.10 17.10
CA GLN A 81 8.56 11.77 16.26
C GLN A 81 7.53 12.90 16.16
N GLU A 82 7.91 14.14 16.48
CA GLU A 82 6.97 15.26 16.58
C GLU A 82 7.48 16.55 15.93
N PHE A 83 8.44 16.44 15.01
CA PHE A 83 9.01 17.63 14.39
C PHE A 83 8.14 18.13 13.22
N ILE A 84 7.72 19.41 13.29
CA ILE A 84 6.93 20.05 12.24
C ILE A 84 7.77 21.07 11.47
N PHE A 85 7.92 20.85 10.19
CA PHE A 85 8.44 21.83 9.25
C PHE A 85 7.32 22.80 8.83
N LYS A 86 7.57 24.12 9.05
CA LYS A 86 6.66 25.21 8.71
C LYS A 86 7.38 26.23 7.84
N GLY A 87 7.31 26.07 6.51
CA GLY A 87 8.00 27.00 5.60
C GLY A 87 8.01 26.54 4.17
N THR A 88 8.91 27.11 3.39
CA THR A 88 9.21 26.69 2.02
C THR A 88 10.70 26.47 1.92
N GLN A 89 11.09 25.24 1.63
CA GLN A 89 12.51 24.86 1.50
C GLN A 89 12.73 23.94 0.31
N THR A 90 13.88 24.08 -0.32
CA THR A 90 14.37 23.14 -1.33
C THR A 90 15.58 22.38 -0.79
N LEU A 91 15.50 21.06 -0.80
CA LEU A 91 16.66 20.20 -0.62
C LEU A 91 17.36 20.06 -1.96
N SER A 92 18.54 20.64 -2.07
CA SER A 92 19.38 20.54 -3.25
C SER A 92 19.86 19.10 -3.45
N LYS A 93 20.21 18.74 -4.68
CA LYS A 93 20.74 17.42 -4.99
C LYS A 93 21.89 17.04 -4.04
N GLY A 94 21.72 15.93 -3.35
CA GLY A 94 22.66 15.45 -2.35
C GLY A 94 22.20 14.15 -1.70
N THR A 95 22.95 13.68 -0.71
CA THR A 95 22.56 12.56 0.14
C THR A 95 22.32 13.07 1.56
N TYR A 96 21.13 12.82 2.08
CA TYR A 96 20.69 13.27 3.39
C TYR A 96 20.36 12.08 4.30
N LEU A 97 20.64 12.24 5.60
CA LEU A 97 20.17 11.34 6.65
C LEU A 97 18.94 11.99 7.33
N MET A 98 17.80 11.34 7.22
CA MET A 98 16.56 11.76 7.86
C MET A 98 16.43 11.09 9.23
N LYS A 99 16.24 11.89 10.29
CA LYS A 99 16.09 11.42 11.68
C LYS A 99 14.77 11.83 12.28
N GLY A 100 14.07 10.85 12.86
CA GLY A 100 12.75 11.03 13.44
C GLY A 100 11.65 11.23 12.41
N TRP A 101 10.49 11.65 12.87
CA TRP A 101 9.35 11.94 12.00
C TRP A 101 9.32 13.42 11.65
N ILE A 102 9.28 13.71 10.35
CA ILE A 102 9.20 15.07 9.83
C ILE A 102 7.80 15.28 9.26
N TYR A 103 7.03 16.18 9.86
CA TYR A 103 5.75 16.62 9.35
C TYR A 103 5.93 17.85 8.47
N VAL A 104 5.58 17.76 7.20
CA VAL A 104 5.43 18.94 6.33
C VAL A 104 4.07 19.56 6.64
N GLY A 105 4.07 20.56 7.49
CA GLY A 105 2.86 21.12 8.09
C GLY A 105 2.00 21.90 7.10
N THR A 106 0.74 22.14 7.45
CA THR A 106 -0.22 22.92 6.66
C THR A 106 0.38 24.26 6.20
N GLY A 107 0.25 24.58 4.91
CA GLY A 107 0.78 25.80 4.28
C GLY A 107 2.27 25.73 3.94
N SER A 108 2.95 24.63 4.23
CA SER A 108 4.37 24.45 3.97
C SER A 108 4.61 23.74 2.64
N VAL A 109 5.77 24.00 2.03
CA VAL A 109 6.20 23.36 0.77
C VAL A 109 7.63 22.86 0.91
N LEU A 110 7.79 21.54 0.84
CA LEU A 110 9.10 20.91 0.73
C LEU A 110 9.35 20.50 -0.72
N THR A 111 10.40 21.04 -1.31
CA THR A 111 10.87 20.65 -2.65
C THR A 111 12.15 19.82 -2.54
N ILE A 112 12.24 18.76 -3.31
CA ILE A 112 13.41 17.87 -3.36
C ILE A 112 13.90 17.84 -4.81
N GLU A 113 15.16 18.23 -5.04
CA GLU A 113 15.74 18.25 -6.39
C GLU A 113 16.00 16.86 -6.94
N PRO A 114 15.91 16.67 -8.29
CA PRO A 114 16.19 15.40 -8.95
C PRO A 114 17.56 14.82 -8.60
N GLY A 115 17.59 13.50 -8.36
CA GLY A 115 18.81 12.75 -8.01
C GLY A 115 19.23 12.87 -6.54
N THR A 116 18.36 13.44 -5.69
CA THR A 116 18.56 13.45 -4.25
C THR A 116 18.29 12.07 -3.64
N VAL A 117 19.12 11.67 -2.67
CA VAL A 117 18.96 10.46 -1.87
C VAL A 117 18.66 10.85 -0.42
N ILE A 118 17.57 10.32 0.15
CA ILE A 118 17.21 10.49 1.55
C ILE A 118 17.25 9.12 2.22
N LYS A 119 18.12 8.97 3.20
CA LYS A 119 18.30 7.75 3.98
C LYS A 119 17.56 7.87 5.29
N GLY A 120 16.58 6.99 5.52
CA GLY A 120 15.85 6.93 6.78
C GLY A 120 16.70 6.26 7.86
N ASP A 121 16.88 6.97 8.98
CA ASP A 121 17.57 6.47 10.18
C ASP A 121 16.71 5.42 10.87
N LYS A 122 17.28 4.24 11.08
CA LYS A 122 16.58 3.09 11.67
C LYS A 122 16.29 3.28 13.15
N ASP A 123 17.24 3.83 13.88
CA ASP A 123 17.13 3.95 15.33
C ASP A 123 16.05 4.93 15.76
N THR A 124 15.79 5.95 14.94
CA THR A 124 14.71 6.93 15.15
C THR A 124 13.43 6.61 14.38
N GLN A 125 13.39 5.47 13.64
CA GLN A 125 12.22 5.04 12.88
C GLN A 125 11.73 6.14 11.92
N ALA A 126 12.67 6.77 11.22
CA ALA A 126 12.44 7.98 10.45
C ALA A 126 11.26 7.85 9.48
N ALA A 127 10.43 8.89 9.36
CA ALA A 127 9.33 8.96 8.41
C ALA A 127 9.11 10.40 7.92
N LEU A 128 8.63 10.55 6.68
CA LEU A 128 8.23 11.85 6.12
C LEU A 128 6.71 11.88 5.96
N ILE A 129 6.06 12.78 6.65
CA ILE A 129 4.60 12.89 6.72
C ILE A 129 4.18 14.27 6.18
N VAL A 130 3.39 14.31 5.11
CA VAL A 130 2.76 15.53 4.62
C VAL A 130 1.39 15.67 5.25
N GLU A 131 1.18 16.73 6.02
CA GLU A 131 -0.12 17.04 6.63
C GLU A 131 -1.10 17.64 5.63
N PRO A 132 -2.43 17.55 5.85
CA PRO A 132 -3.41 18.21 4.99
C PRO A 132 -3.09 19.70 4.80
N GLY A 133 -2.99 20.13 3.52
CA GLY A 133 -2.59 21.48 3.15
C GLY A 133 -1.08 21.73 3.14
N GLY A 134 -0.24 20.79 3.53
CA GLY A 134 1.19 20.75 3.23
C GLY A 134 1.44 20.22 1.82
N LYS A 135 2.64 20.43 1.28
CA LYS A 135 3.01 19.96 -0.07
C LYS A 135 4.41 19.37 -0.10
N LEU A 136 4.53 18.23 -0.78
CA LEU A 136 5.81 17.67 -1.17
C LEU A 136 5.96 17.75 -2.69
N ILE A 137 7.02 18.43 -3.15
CA ILE A 137 7.41 18.50 -4.56
C ILE A 137 8.66 17.63 -4.73
N ALA A 138 8.46 16.36 -5.02
CA ALA A 138 9.52 15.39 -5.29
C ALA A 138 9.45 15.00 -6.78
N GLU A 139 9.88 15.91 -7.64
CA GLU A 139 9.84 15.75 -9.09
C GLU A 139 11.22 15.35 -9.61
N GLY A 140 11.53 14.06 -9.53
CA GLY A 140 12.70 13.47 -10.15
C GLY A 140 12.59 13.39 -11.67
N THR A 141 13.58 12.79 -12.29
CA THR A 141 13.59 12.50 -13.74
C THR A 141 14.00 11.05 -13.98
N LYS A 142 13.77 10.55 -15.20
CA LYS A 142 14.21 9.21 -15.60
C LYS A 142 15.70 8.96 -15.30
N ASP A 143 16.57 9.95 -15.56
CA ASP A 143 18.01 9.83 -15.38
C ASP A 143 18.49 10.26 -13.98
N ALA A 144 17.62 10.87 -13.19
CA ALA A 144 17.91 11.36 -11.86
C ALA A 144 16.70 11.18 -10.92
N PRO A 145 16.29 9.93 -10.61
CA PRO A 145 15.20 9.68 -9.70
C PRO A 145 15.55 10.16 -8.29
N ILE A 146 14.53 10.54 -7.52
CA ILE A 146 14.67 10.81 -6.09
C ILE A 146 14.51 9.48 -5.35
N VAL A 147 15.37 9.22 -4.37
CA VAL A 147 15.40 7.95 -3.66
C VAL A 147 15.24 8.16 -2.17
N PHE A 148 14.23 7.51 -1.59
CA PHE A 148 14.10 7.32 -0.15
C PHE A 148 14.47 5.87 0.15
N THR A 149 15.45 5.64 1.03
CA THR A 149 15.97 4.30 1.29
C THR A 149 16.43 4.14 2.73
N SER A 150 16.82 2.93 3.14
CA SER A 150 17.41 2.67 4.44
C SER A 150 18.82 3.27 4.57
N GLU A 151 19.17 3.79 5.74
CA GLU A 151 20.54 4.21 6.08
C GLU A 151 21.51 3.05 6.22
N GLN A 152 20.98 1.83 6.39
CA GLN A 152 21.80 0.65 6.63
C GLN A 152 22.80 0.42 5.49
N PRO A 153 23.98 -0.16 5.82
CA PRO A 153 24.99 -0.43 4.82
C PRO A 153 24.48 -1.33 3.68
N LYS A 154 25.07 -1.16 2.51
CA LYS A 154 24.89 -2.05 1.35
C LYS A 154 24.95 -3.53 1.76
N GLY A 155 23.97 -4.31 1.31
CA GLY A 155 23.83 -5.73 1.65
C GLY A 155 23.20 -6.03 3.02
N GLN A 156 22.89 -5.01 3.82
CA GLN A 156 22.31 -5.18 5.15
C GLN A 156 20.91 -4.57 5.32
N ARG A 157 20.40 -3.88 4.29
CA ARG A 157 19.09 -3.25 4.30
C ARG A 157 17.98 -4.28 4.38
N LYS A 158 16.94 -3.99 5.15
CA LYS A 158 15.80 -4.88 5.42
C LYS A 158 14.47 -4.13 5.30
N PRO A 159 13.39 -4.81 4.93
CA PRO A 159 12.04 -4.27 5.08
C PRO A 159 11.84 -3.71 6.49
N GLY A 160 11.19 -2.56 6.59
CA GLY A 160 10.93 -1.91 7.88
C GLY A 160 12.14 -1.27 8.55
N ASP A 161 13.23 -1.00 7.85
CA ASP A 161 14.37 -0.27 8.43
C ASP A 161 14.02 1.18 8.79
N TRP A 162 13.02 1.76 8.15
CA TRP A 162 12.48 3.10 8.44
C TRP A 162 10.97 3.13 8.20
N GLY A 163 10.29 4.20 8.61
CA GLY A 163 8.85 4.31 8.53
C GLY A 163 8.35 4.24 7.08
N GLY A 164 8.35 5.33 6.39
CA GLY A 164 7.82 5.41 5.03
C GLY A 164 7.46 6.84 4.63
N LEU A 165 6.79 6.97 3.50
CA LEU A 165 6.30 8.22 2.96
C LEU A 165 4.79 8.29 3.10
N ILE A 166 4.28 9.26 3.87
CA ILE A 166 2.86 9.42 4.15
C ILE A 166 2.40 10.77 3.62
N ILE A 167 1.38 10.76 2.76
CA ILE A 167 0.79 11.97 2.16
C ILE A 167 -0.66 12.07 2.60
N CYS A 168 -1.01 13.11 3.34
CA CYS A 168 -2.37 13.36 3.80
C CYS A 168 -2.95 14.62 3.15
N GLY A 169 -4.18 14.50 2.66
CA GLY A 169 -4.90 15.57 1.95
C GLY A 169 -6.28 15.85 2.54
N ASN A 170 -7.01 16.73 1.85
CA ASN A 170 -8.33 17.23 2.25
C ASN A 170 -9.47 16.72 1.36
N ALA A 171 -9.24 15.70 0.52
CA ALA A 171 -10.30 15.09 -0.24
C ALA A 171 -11.23 14.26 0.65
N LYS A 172 -12.35 13.81 0.11
CA LYS A 172 -13.31 13.01 0.87
C LYS A 172 -12.79 11.62 1.19
N ASN A 173 -13.15 11.16 2.37
CA ASN A 173 -13.16 9.75 2.75
C ASN A 173 -14.52 9.42 3.38
N ASN A 174 -14.78 8.17 3.70
CA ASN A 174 -16.03 7.76 4.32
C ASN A 174 -16.01 7.82 5.87
N GLN A 175 -14.91 8.24 6.48
CA GLN A 175 -14.77 8.41 7.94
C GLN A 175 -15.05 9.83 8.40
N GLY A 176 -15.13 10.80 7.49
CA GLY A 176 -15.45 12.19 7.76
C GLY A 176 -14.25 13.14 7.81
N VAL A 177 -14.55 14.42 7.95
CA VAL A 177 -13.56 15.51 7.87
C VAL A 177 -12.61 15.46 9.06
N LEU A 178 -11.31 15.31 8.81
CA LEU A 178 -10.24 15.21 9.80
C LEU A 178 -10.56 14.22 10.94
N ASN A 179 -11.29 13.16 10.62
CA ASN A 179 -11.68 12.15 11.59
C ASN A 179 -10.82 10.88 11.51
N GLN A 180 -10.40 10.51 10.30
CA GLN A 180 -9.50 9.38 10.08
C GLN A 180 -8.08 9.76 10.52
N GLN A 181 -7.52 9.05 11.48
CA GLN A 181 -6.09 9.10 11.77
C GLN A 181 -5.37 8.16 10.81
N ILE A 182 -4.22 8.59 10.30
CA ILE A 182 -3.40 7.74 9.45
C ILE A 182 -2.84 6.55 10.26
N GLU A 183 -2.70 5.42 9.62
CA GLU A 183 -2.13 4.22 10.19
C GLU A 183 -0.63 4.35 10.50
N GLY A 184 -0.10 3.45 11.32
CA GLY A 184 1.33 3.41 11.65
C GLY A 184 1.76 4.38 12.75
N GLY A 185 0.81 5.05 13.45
CA GLY A 185 1.07 5.86 14.64
C GLY A 185 1.27 7.37 14.46
N PRO A 186 1.46 7.97 13.24
CA PRO A 186 1.50 9.42 13.12
C PRO A 186 0.22 10.06 13.67
N ARG A 187 0.37 11.23 14.31
CA ARG A 187 -0.77 11.99 14.86
C ARG A 187 -1.69 12.59 13.79
N THR A 188 -1.26 12.60 12.53
CA THR A 188 -1.96 13.25 11.43
C THR A 188 -3.32 12.63 11.20
N LYS A 189 -4.34 13.50 11.13
CA LYS A 189 -5.68 13.16 10.67
C LYS A 189 -5.87 13.72 9.27
N HIS A 190 -6.62 13.02 8.45
CA HIS A 190 -6.88 13.41 7.07
C HIS A 190 -8.36 13.37 6.72
N GLY A 191 -8.69 13.84 5.53
CA GLY A 191 -10.06 13.90 5.03
C GLY A 191 -10.68 15.27 5.16
N GLY A 192 -11.44 15.64 4.16
CA GLY A 192 -12.09 16.93 4.04
C GLY A 192 -13.24 16.88 3.04
N ASN A 193 -13.45 17.99 2.33
CA ASN A 193 -14.47 18.12 1.29
C ASN A 193 -13.90 18.70 -0.03
N ASP A 194 -12.58 18.72 -0.17
CA ASP A 194 -11.91 19.25 -1.36
C ASP A 194 -11.35 18.12 -2.22
N ASP A 195 -12.18 17.57 -3.10
CA ASP A 195 -11.76 16.51 -4.03
C ASP A 195 -10.69 16.95 -5.03
N ALA A 196 -10.44 18.27 -5.15
CA ALA A 196 -9.37 18.87 -5.96
C ALA A 196 -8.10 19.19 -5.15
N ASP A 197 -8.03 18.77 -3.87
CA ASP A 197 -6.88 18.95 -3.00
C ASP A 197 -5.58 18.59 -3.72
N ASN A 198 -4.53 19.37 -3.40
CA ASN A 198 -3.22 19.24 -4.01
C ASN A 198 -2.13 19.16 -2.93
N SER A 199 -1.67 17.97 -2.69
CA SER A 199 -0.57 17.66 -1.75
C SER A 199 0.82 17.68 -2.41
N GLY A 200 0.92 18.04 -3.70
CA GLY A 200 2.19 18.22 -4.39
C GLY A 200 2.39 17.34 -5.62
N ILE A 201 3.65 16.98 -5.87
CA ILE A 201 4.08 16.17 -7.02
C ILE A 201 5.04 15.09 -6.53
N LEU A 202 4.75 13.83 -6.82
CA LEU A 202 5.67 12.72 -6.72
C LEU A 202 5.85 12.13 -8.12
N ARG A 203 7.05 12.26 -8.66
CA ARG A 203 7.39 11.75 -9.99
C ARG A 203 8.82 11.22 -10.02
N TYR A 204 9.02 10.05 -10.61
CA TYR A 204 10.31 9.33 -10.61
C TYR A 204 10.91 9.26 -9.20
N VAL A 205 10.12 8.68 -8.28
CA VAL A 205 10.52 8.50 -6.87
C VAL A 205 10.60 7.01 -6.56
N ARG A 206 11.66 6.62 -5.87
CA ARG A 206 11.79 5.27 -5.28
C ARG A 206 11.71 5.35 -3.77
N VAL A 207 10.94 4.44 -3.18
CA VAL A 207 10.84 4.20 -1.74
C VAL A 207 11.25 2.76 -1.48
N GLU A 208 12.30 2.57 -0.69
CA GLU A 208 12.96 1.27 -0.51
C GLU A 208 13.10 0.96 0.99
N PHE A 209 12.76 -0.28 1.39
CA PHE A 209 12.91 -0.79 2.77
C PHE A 209 12.12 -0.03 3.85
N ALA A 210 11.02 0.58 3.49
CA ALA A 210 10.07 1.23 4.39
C ALA A 210 9.18 0.20 5.11
N GLY A 211 8.17 0.68 5.86
CA GLY A 211 7.17 -0.16 6.49
C GLY A 211 7.50 -0.55 7.92
N TYR A 212 8.08 0.36 8.73
CA TYR A 212 8.43 0.04 10.12
C TYR A 212 7.18 -0.38 10.92
N PRO A 213 7.19 -1.54 11.61
CA PRO A 213 6.08 -2.00 12.42
C PRO A 213 6.06 -1.23 13.75
N PHE A 214 5.34 -0.13 13.77
CA PHE A 214 5.27 0.76 14.96
C PHE A 214 4.52 0.10 16.11
N GLN A 215 3.45 -0.59 15.81
CA GLN A 215 2.70 -1.45 16.73
C GLN A 215 2.25 -2.68 15.95
N LYS A 216 1.99 -3.77 16.65
CA LYS A 216 1.42 -4.97 16.03
C LYS A 216 0.10 -4.60 15.33
N ASP A 217 -0.05 -5.01 14.10
CA ASP A 217 -1.20 -4.73 13.22
C ASP A 217 -1.45 -3.20 13.01
N LYS A 218 -0.37 -2.39 13.03
CA LYS A 218 -0.34 -0.94 12.74
C LYS A 218 1.02 -0.54 12.21
N GLU A 219 1.34 -1.05 11.08
CA GLU A 219 2.55 -0.78 10.34
C GLU A 219 2.40 0.53 9.52
N ILE A 220 3.52 1.11 9.12
CA ILE A 220 3.53 2.16 8.09
C ILE A 220 3.80 1.47 6.76
N ASN A 221 3.04 1.81 5.73
CA ASN A 221 3.24 1.28 4.37
C ASN A 221 4.48 1.87 3.69
N GLY A 222 4.84 1.33 2.54
CA GLY A 222 5.85 1.96 1.70
C GLY A 222 5.48 3.40 1.34
N ILE A 223 4.31 3.58 0.74
CA ILE A 223 3.69 4.89 0.51
C ILE A 223 2.22 4.82 0.92
N THR A 224 1.83 5.70 1.85
CA THR A 224 0.44 5.84 2.30
C THR A 224 -0.18 7.13 1.77
N PHE A 225 -1.38 7.05 1.19
CA PHE A 225 -2.17 8.18 0.72
C PHE A 225 -3.46 8.33 1.55
N GLY A 226 -3.49 9.27 2.48
CA GLY A 226 -4.68 9.57 3.27
C GLY A 226 -5.49 10.71 2.65
N SER A 227 -6.64 10.43 2.04
CA SER A 227 -7.56 11.44 1.46
C SER A 227 -6.87 12.42 0.49
N VAL A 228 -5.96 11.93 -0.33
CA VAL A 228 -5.25 12.76 -1.32
C VAL A 228 -6.18 13.05 -2.50
N GLY A 229 -6.25 14.33 -2.90
CA GLY A 229 -7.14 14.79 -3.95
C GLY A 229 -6.56 14.76 -5.36
N SER A 230 -7.45 14.92 -6.34
CA SER A 230 -7.13 14.84 -7.78
C SER A 230 -6.21 15.94 -8.30
N GLY A 231 -5.94 16.99 -7.51
CA GLY A 231 -4.96 18.02 -7.84
C GLY A 231 -3.51 17.60 -7.61
N THR A 232 -3.28 16.48 -6.91
CA THR A 232 -1.94 15.92 -6.67
C THR A 232 -1.48 15.11 -7.88
N THR A 233 -0.19 15.20 -8.21
CA THR A 233 0.41 14.43 -9.32
C THR A 233 1.18 13.24 -8.77
N ILE A 234 0.80 12.04 -9.17
CA ILE A 234 1.48 10.77 -8.83
C ILE A 234 1.80 10.02 -10.11
N ASP A 235 3.09 9.88 -10.40
CA ASP A 235 3.56 9.38 -11.68
C ASP A 235 4.96 8.76 -11.55
N HIS A 236 5.20 7.54 -12.06
CA HIS A 236 6.48 6.83 -11.97
C HIS A 236 7.00 6.68 -10.53
N LEU A 237 6.33 5.87 -9.74
CA LEU A 237 6.78 5.52 -8.38
C LEU A 237 7.18 4.04 -8.31
N GLN A 238 8.24 3.76 -7.58
CA GLN A 238 8.62 2.40 -7.21
C GLN A 238 8.70 2.26 -5.70
N VAL A 239 7.96 1.30 -5.15
CA VAL A 239 8.16 0.80 -3.78
C VAL A 239 8.84 -0.55 -3.85
N SER A 240 9.86 -0.75 -3.02
CA SER A 240 10.62 -2.00 -2.97
C SER A 240 10.85 -2.43 -1.54
N TYR A 241 10.54 -3.69 -1.25
CA TYR A 241 10.77 -4.28 0.07
C TYR A 241 10.11 -3.48 1.21
N SER A 242 8.88 -3.01 1.02
CA SER A 242 8.07 -2.54 2.13
C SER A 242 7.82 -3.70 3.09
N ASN A 243 7.80 -3.45 4.40
CA ASN A 243 7.51 -4.47 5.41
C ASN A 243 6.01 -4.61 5.69
N ASP A 244 5.22 -3.81 5.05
CA ASP A 244 3.79 -3.81 4.97
C ASP A 244 3.40 -3.58 3.51
N ASP A 245 2.25 -2.99 3.24
CA ASP A 245 1.83 -2.71 1.87
C ASP A 245 2.83 -1.89 1.08
N SER A 246 2.87 -2.15 -0.22
CA SER A 246 3.65 -1.29 -1.11
C SER A 246 2.99 0.07 -1.26
N TYR A 247 1.70 0.10 -1.55
CA TYR A 247 0.87 1.31 -1.67
C TYR A 247 -0.47 1.11 -0.99
N GLU A 248 -0.88 2.05 -0.15
CA GLU A 248 -2.22 2.05 0.44
C GLU A 248 -2.90 3.41 0.32
N TRP A 249 -4.20 3.38 -0.02
CA TRP A 249 -5.06 4.57 -0.17
C TRP A 249 -6.24 4.54 0.79
N PHE A 250 -6.22 5.41 1.77
CA PHE A 250 -7.33 5.66 2.71
C PHE A 250 -8.21 6.81 2.22
N GLY A 251 -9.15 6.54 1.32
CA GLY A 251 -10.02 7.56 0.75
C GLY A 251 -9.33 8.48 -0.26
N GLY A 252 -10.00 9.56 -0.63
CA GLY A 252 -9.53 10.47 -1.66
C GLY A 252 -9.81 9.99 -3.09
N ASN A 253 -9.24 10.70 -4.05
CA ASN A 253 -9.48 10.46 -5.47
C ASN A 253 -8.27 10.81 -6.37
N VAL A 254 -7.07 10.74 -5.81
CA VAL A 254 -5.84 10.96 -6.57
C VAL A 254 -5.71 9.94 -7.70
N ASN A 255 -5.28 10.41 -8.88
CA ASN A 255 -5.00 9.52 -9.99
C ASN A 255 -3.51 9.21 -10.06
N CYS A 256 -3.17 7.96 -10.34
CA CYS A 256 -1.80 7.48 -10.37
C CYS A 256 -1.47 6.77 -11.69
N LYS A 257 -0.23 6.89 -12.14
CA LYS A 257 0.28 6.14 -13.30
C LYS A 257 1.69 5.63 -13.04
N TYR A 258 2.02 4.50 -13.68
CA TYR A 258 3.35 3.90 -13.68
C TYR A 258 3.87 3.58 -12.28
N LEU A 259 3.13 2.71 -11.59
CA LEU A 259 3.48 2.25 -10.24
C LEU A 259 4.18 0.89 -10.30
N VAL A 260 5.27 0.77 -9.55
CA VAL A 260 5.99 -0.50 -9.37
C VAL A 260 5.95 -0.89 -7.90
N ALA A 261 5.39 -2.06 -7.61
CA ALA A 261 5.44 -2.73 -6.31
C ALA A 261 6.39 -3.93 -6.42
N TYR A 262 7.51 -3.90 -5.71
CA TYR A 262 8.58 -4.88 -5.88
C TYR A 262 8.95 -5.53 -4.56
N ASN A 263 8.56 -6.80 -4.40
CA ASN A 263 8.87 -7.61 -3.23
C ASN A 263 8.36 -7.02 -1.90
N GLY A 264 7.13 -6.47 -1.88
CA GLY A 264 6.45 -6.06 -0.65
C GLY A 264 6.22 -7.25 0.28
N TRP A 265 6.03 -6.96 1.56
CA TRP A 265 5.78 -7.99 2.58
C TRP A 265 4.31 -8.38 2.61
N ASP A 266 3.38 -7.41 2.66
CA ASP A 266 1.95 -7.65 2.61
C ASP A 266 1.36 -7.34 1.24
N ASP A 267 0.36 -6.52 1.10
CA ASP A 267 -0.33 -6.27 -0.16
C ASP A 267 0.41 -5.29 -1.07
N GLU A 268 0.18 -5.39 -2.37
CA GLU A 268 0.89 -4.49 -3.29
C GLU A 268 0.12 -3.20 -3.55
N PHE A 269 -1.21 -3.29 -3.64
CA PHE A 269 -2.09 -2.14 -3.85
C PHE A 269 -3.35 -2.32 -2.99
N ASP A 270 -3.38 -1.69 -1.83
CA ASP A 270 -4.56 -1.69 -0.96
C ASP A 270 -5.37 -0.40 -1.10
N THR A 271 -6.68 -0.53 -1.12
CA THR A 271 -7.63 0.58 -1.28
C THR A 271 -8.74 0.51 -0.25
N ASP A 272 -8.90 1.55 0.56
CA ASP A 272 -9.86 1.61 1.64
C ASP A 272 -10.55 2.97 1.75
N ASN A 273 -11.48 3.06 2.67
CA ASN A 273 -12.10 4.28 3.21
C ASN A 273 -12.67 5.23 2.15
N GLY A 274 -13.21 4.66 1.06
CA GLY A 274 -13.87 5.43 0.01
C GLY A 274 -12.93 5.95 -1.07
N PHE A 275 -11.77 5.35 -1.26
CA PHE A 275 -10.88 5.71 -2.38
C PHE A 275 -11.57 5.50 -3.73
N SER A 276 -11.51 6.52 -4.58
CA SER A 276 -12.19 6.55 -5.89
C SER A 276 -11.29 7.01 -7.05
N GLY A 277 -9.99 6.95 -6.85
CA GLY A 277 -9.00 7.34 -7.87
C GLY A 277 -8.92 6.36 -9.04
N LYS A 278 -8.23 6.81 -10.09
CA LYS A 278 -7.95 6.05 -11.32
C LYS A 278 -6.46 5.75 -11.39
N VAL A 279 -6.13 4.47 -11.55
CA VAL A 279 -4.74 4.00 -11.53
C VAL A 279 -4.46 3.20 -12.80
N GLN A 280 -3.40 3.56 -13.54
CA GLN A 280 -3.04 2.90 -14.79
C GLN A 280 -1.54 2.59 -14.87
N TYR A 281 -1.20 1.46 -15.48
CA TYR A 281 0.17 0.97 -15.66
C TYR A 281 0.84 0.64 -14.32
N CYS A 282 0.43 -0.48 -13.75
CA CYS A 282 1.03 -0.99 -12.51
C CYS A 282 1.74 -2.32 -12.77
N LEU A 283 2.91 -2.47 -12.18
CA LEU A 283 3.64 -3.73 -12.13
C LEU A 283 3.85 -4.16 -10.69
N SER A 284 3.41 -5.35 -10.35
CA SER A 284 3.74 -6.03 -9.09
C SER A 284 4.60 -7.26 -9.37
N ILE A 285 5.70 -7.42 -8.64
CA ILE A 285 6.55 -8.61 -8.65
C ILE A 285 6.80 -9.05 -7.21
N ARG A 286 6.32 -10.26 -6.86
CA ARG A 286 6.46 -10.82 -5.51
C ARG A 286 7.79 -11.56 -5.32
N ASP A 287 8.38 -11.46 -4.13
CA ASP A 287 9.40 -12.43 -3.69
C ASP A 287 8.69 -13.66 -3.14
N PRO A 288 8.88 -14.87 -3.71
CA PRO A 288 8.17 -16.06 -3.27
C PRO A 288 8.45 -16.50 -1.82
N ARG A 289 9.40 -15.86 -1.15
CA ARG A 289 9.77 -16.17 0.24
C ARG A 289 9.21 -15.19 1.25
N ILE A 290 8.50 -14.14 0.79
CA ILE A 290 8.01 -13.04 1.63
C ILE A 290 6.50 -12.96 1.51
N ALA A 291 5.80 -13.23 2.60
CA ALA A 291 4.37 -13.00 2.73
C ALA A 291 4.01 -12.75 4.20
N ASP A 292 3.07 -11.86 4.45
CA ASP A 292 2.62 -11.49 5.79
C ASP A 292 1.66 -12.52 6.40
N THR A 293 1.52 -12.46 7.72
CA THR A 293 0.61 -13.30 8.51
C THR A 293 -0.86 -13.01 8.23
N SER A 294 -1.19 -11.80 7.74
CA SER A 294 -2.52 -11.39 7.27
C SER A 294 -2.95 -12.13 6.01
N GLN A 295 -2.05 -12.49 5.16
CA GLN A 295 -2.11 -13.15 3.85
C GLN A 295 -1.95 -12.14 2.71
N SER A 296 -0.82 -12.20 2.04
CA SER A 296 -0.44 -11.21 1.02
C SER A 296 -1.16 -11.38 -0.31
N ASN A 297 -1.64 -10.28 -0.86
CA ASN A 297 -2.38 -10.20 -2.12
C ASN A 297 -1.68 -9.28 -3.15
N GLY A 298 -2.20 -9.26 -4.36
CA GLY A 298 -1.90 -8.22 -5.35
C GLY A 298 -2.75 -6.99 -5.14
N PHE A 299 -4.08 -7.15 -5.06
CA PHE A 299 -5.03 -6.19 -4.51
C PHE A 299 -5.61 -6.71 -3.20
N GLU A 300 -5.66 -5.86 -2.19
CA GLU A 300 -6.69 -5.88 -1.17
C GLU A 300 -7.62 -4.67 -1.39
N SER A 301 -8.93 -4.80 -1.13
CA SER A 301 -9.83 -3.67 -1.25
C SER A 301 -10.99 -3.76 -0.27
N ASP A 302 -11.04 -2.80 0.63
CA ASP A 302 -12.09 -2.63 1.63
C ASP A 302 -12.90 -1.34 1.39
N ASN A 303 -14.13 -1.26 1.90
CA ASN A 303 -14.83 0.02 2.02
C ASN A 303 -14.50 0.69 3.36
N CYS A 304 -14.43 -0.10 4.41
CA CYS A 304 -13.92 0.24 5.74
C CYS A 304 -13.81 -1.04 6.59
N GLY A 305 -12.98 -1.02 7.62
CA GLY A 305 -12.63 -2.21 8.39
C GLY A 305 -13.78 -2.93 9.06
N ASP A 306 -14.84 -2.21 9.48
CA ASP A 306 -16.05 -2.81 10.04
C ASP A 306 -17.07 -3.26 8.98
N ALA A 307 -16.75 -3.11 7.69
CA ALA A 307 -17.60 -3.42 6.54
C ALA A 307 -18.90 -2.61 6.45
N SER A 308 -18.98 -1.48 7.14
CA SER A 308 -20.15 -0.59 7.11
C SER A 308 -20.48 -0.09 5.70
N LEU A 309 -21.78 0.11 5.44
CA LEU A 309 -22.27 0.65 4.17
C LEU A 309 -22.26 2.18 4.18
N ILE A 310 -21.10 2.76 4.44
CA ILE A 310 -20.89 4.22 4.51
C ILE A 310 -20.33 4.76 3.20
N GLU A 311 -20.75 5.97 2.84
CA GLU A 311 -20.31 6.68 1.63
C GLU A 311 -19.30 7.79 1.96
N PRO A 312 -18.42 8.11 0.99
CA PRO A 312 -18.27 7.51 -0.35
C PRO A 312 -17.77 6.08 -0.28
N TYR A 313 -18.28 5.21 -1.17
CA TYR A 313 -17.76 3.84 -1.26
C TYR A 313 -16.40 3.81 -1.94
N THR A 314 -15.59 2.84 -1.57
CA THR A 314 -14.36 2.50 -2.30
C THR A 314 -14.74 1.99 -3.68
N THR A 315 -14.40 2.78 -4.70
CA THR A 315 -14.76 2.56 -6.11
C THR A 315 -13.56 2.77 -7.03
N ALA A 316 -12.37 2.49 -6.54
CA ALA A 316 -11.13 2.58 -7.31
C ALA A 316 -11.27 1.91 -8.69
N VAL A 317 -10.65 2.52 -9.71
CA VAL A 317 -10.63 1.96 -11.06
C VAL A 317 -9.18 1.76 -11.50
N PHE A 318 -8.79 0.50 -11.66
CA PHE A 318 -7.47 0.13 -12.17
C PHE A 318 -7.56 -0.31 -13.63
N SER A 319 -6.54 -0.03 -14.43
CA SER A 319 -6.39 -0.56 -15.78
C SER A 319 -4.93 -0.83 -16.10
N ASN A 320 -4.65 -1.81 -16.95
CA ASN A 320 -3.29 -2.13 -17.39
C ASN A 320 -2.35 -2.48 -16.22
N VAL A 321 -2.76 -3.43 -15.39
CA VAL A 321 -1.95 -3.97 -14.29
C VAL A 321 -1.34 -5.30 -14.70
N THR A 322 -0.08 -5.53 -14.34
CA THR A 322 0.58 -6.85 -14.43
C THR A 322 1.01 -7.28 -13.03
N PHE A 323 0.43 -8.39 -12.56
CA PHE A 323 0.81 -9.03 -11.30
C PHE A 323 1.63 -10.28 -11.57
N ILE A 324 2.85 -10.35 -11.03
CA ILE A 324 3.69 -11.55 -11.05
C ILE A 324 3.75 -12.11 -9.64
N GLY A 325 2.91 -13.09 -9.38
CA GLY A 325 2.82 -13.79 -8.11
C GLY A 325 3.99 -14.78 -7.88
N PRO A 326 3.99 -15.48 -6.74
CA PRO A 326 5.10 -16.31 -6.32
C PRO A 326 5.39 -17.48 -7.30
N LEU A 327 4.38 -18.15 -7.84
CA LEU A 327 4.53 -19.20 -8.85
C LEU A 327 4.99 -18.66 -10.20
N GLY A 328 4.65 -17.41 -10.54
CA GLY A 328 5.12 -16.73 -11.73
C GLY A 328 6.61 -16.41 -11.70
N ARG A 329 7.21 -16.36 -10.50
CA ARG A 329 8.63 -16.12 -10.28
C ARG A 329 9.43 -17.40 -9.98
N ASP A 330 8.86 -18.35 -9.24
CA ASP A 330 9.50 -19.63 -8.94
C ASP A 330 8.49 -20.78 -9.11
N ALA A 331 8.68 -21.57 -10.15
CA ALA A 331 7.83 -22.74 -10.44
C ALA A 331 7.86 -23.83 -9.34
N ASN A 332 8.85 -23.79 -8.43
CA ASN A 332 8.95 -24.70 -7.29
C ASN A 332 8.31 -24.14 -6.02
N PHE A 333 7.69 -22.99 -6.10
CA PHE A 333 7.04 -22.36 -4.95
C PHE A 333 6.00 -23.27 -4.31
N VAL A 334 6.04 -23.33 -2.98
CA VAL A 334 5.04 -24.01 -2.15
C VAL A 334 4.53 -23.02 -1.09
N ASN A 335 3.23 -22.82 -1.04
CA ASN A 335 2.59 -21.85 -0.15
C ASN A 335 2.53 -22.36 1.30
N ASN A 336 3.69 -22.48 1.95
CA ASN A 336 3.82 -22.95 3.33
C ASN A 336 5.04 -22.34 4.05
N GLU A 337 5.07 -22.53 5.36
CA GLU A 337 6.10 -22.01 6.28
C GLU A 337 7.52 -22.54 6.00
N SER A 338 7.67 -23.70 5.36
CA SER A 338 9.00 -24.22 5.02
C SER A 338 9.61 -23.52 3.80
N TYR A 339 8.79 -22.92 2.96
CA TYR A 339 9.20 -22.17 1.79
C TYR A 339 9.24 -20.66 2.05
N ILE A 340 8.19 -20.11 2.68
CA ILE A 340 8.06 -18.70 3.01
C ILE A 340 8.77 -18.43 4.33
N THR A 341 10.03 -18.02 4.26
CA THR A 341 10.92 -17.85 5.43
C THR A 341 11.45 -16.43 5.57
N GLY A 342 11.04 -15.51 4.68
CA GLY A 342 11.63 -14.17 4.55
C GLY A 342 13.02 -14.18 3.92
N GLY A 343 13.68 -15.33 3.83
CA GLY A 343 15.00 -15.47 3.25
C GLY A 343 16.03 -14.52 3.86
N SER A 344 16.86 -13.92 3.01
CA SER A 344 17.83 -12.90 3.43
C SER A 344 17.18 -11.57 3.80
N PHE A 345 15.90 -11.36 3.49
CA PHE A 345 15.15 -10.13 3.75
C PHE A 345 14.29 -10.19 5.01
N ASN A 346 14.28 -11.30 5.76
CA ASN A 346 13.60 -11.33 7.06
C ASN A 346 14.16 -10.21 7.98
N PRO A 347 13.34 -9.24 8.40
CA PRO A 347 13.81 -8.09 9.17
C PRO A 347 14.09 -8.41 10.63
N ASN A 348 13.52 -9.50 11.17
CA ASN A 348 13.58 -9.86 12.60
C ASN A 348 13.13 -8.72 13.52
N ASN A 349 12.13 -7.95 13.11
CA ASN A 349 11.61 -6.77 13.82
C ASN A 349 10.26 -7.01 14.51
N GLY A 350 9.79 -8.24 14.52
CA GLY A 350 8.50 -8.63 15.10
C GLY A 350 7.43 -8.98 14.05
N SER A 351 7.62 -8.60 12.78
CA SER A 351 6.72 -8.99 11.69
C SER A 351 6.66 -10.49 11.54
N ALA A 352 5.48 -11.03 11.39
CA ALA A 352 5.23 -12.44 11.28
C ALA A 352 5.05 -12.86 9.81
N LEU A 353 5.58 -14.02 9.46
CA LEU A 353 5.40 -14.60 8.14
C LEU A 353 4.08 -15.36 8.04
N GLY A 354 3.46 -15.30 6.86
CA GLY A 354 2.23 -15.98 6.53
C GLY A 354 2.27 -16.71 5.21
N LYS A 355 1.24 -16.49 4.39
CA LYS A 355 1.08 -17.15 3.09
C LYS A 355 0.64 -16.14 2.05
N PHE A 356 0.94 -16.41 0.80
CA PHE A 356 0.27 -15.72 -0.30
C PHE A 356 -1.18 -16.16 -0.43
N GLN A 357 -2.05 -15.24 -0.79
CA GLN A 357 -3.44 -15.56 -0.98
C GLN A 357 -3.89 -15.35 -2.42
N SER A 358 -4.20 -14.13 -2.84
CA SER A 358 -4.81 -13.92 -4.15
C SER A 358 -4.13 -12.84 -4.99
N ALA A 359 -4.39 -12.89 -6.31
CA ALA A 359 -4.05 -11.75 -7.15
C ALA A 359 -4.98 -10.57 -6.86
N MET A 360 -6.24 -10.84 -6.52
CA MET A 360 -7.26 -9.81 -6.26
C MET A 360 -8.17 -10.25 -5.11
N GLN A 361 -8.18 -9.52 -4.01
CA GLN A 361 -9.15 -9.68 -2.93
C GLN A 361 -10.02 -8.42 -2.82
N ILE A 362 -11.35 -8.60 -2.92
CA ILE A 362 -12.34 -7.53 -2.78
C ILE A 362 -13.29 -7.94 -1.67
N ARG A 363 -13.36 -7.15 -0.61
CA ARG A 363 -14.07 -7.51 0.61
C ARG A 363 -14.76 -6.30 1.27
N ARG A 364 -15.44 -6.52 2.38
CA ARG A 364 -15.98 -5.50 3.30
C ARG A 364 -16.66 -4.33 2.60
N SER A 365 -17.58 -4.66 1.66
CA SER A 365 -18.40 -3.69 0.91
C SER A 365 -17.67 -2.84 -0.12
N SER A 366 -16.41 -3.12 -0.44
CA SER A 366 -15.70 -2.47 -1.56
C SER A 366 -16.36 -2.76 -2.90
N ARG A 367 -16.16 -1.83 -3.84
CA ARG A 367 -16.64 -1.86 -5.23
C ARG A 367 -15.48 -1.55 -6.20
N LEU A 368 -14.30 -2.09 -5.90
CA LEU A 368 -13.13 -1.94 -6.77
C LEU A 368 -13.43 -2.47 -8.18
N ASN A 369 -12.94 -1.76 -9.19
CA ASN A 369 -13.03 -2.16 -10.59
C ASN A 369 -11.63 -2.31 -11.19
N CYS A 370 -11.44 -3.35 -12.02
CA CYS A 370 -10.19 -3.57 -12.72
C CYS A 370 -10.43 -3.99 -14.17
N PHE A 371 -9.62 -3.45 -15.08
CA PHE A 371 -9.74 -3.67 -16.52
C PHE A 371 -8.38 -3.95 -17.14
N ASN A 372 -8.38 -4.61 -18.30
CA ASN A 372 -7.23 -4.72 -19.19
C ASN A 372 -5.95 -5.19 -18.48
N SER A 373 -6.02 -6.19 -17.65
CA SER A 373 -4.93 -6.58 -16.74
C SER A 373 -4.53 -8.04 -16.88
N VAL A 374 -3.35 -8.38 -16.35
CA VAL A 374 -2.83 -9.76 -16.36
C VAL A 374 -2.34 -10.10 -14.95
N ALA A 375 -2.69 -11.29 -14.47
CA ALA A 375 -2.11 -11.81 -13.23
C ALA A 375 -1.55 -13.23 -13.45
N VAL A 376 -0.39 -13.51 -12.90
CA VAL A 376 0.39 -14.73 -13.13
C VAL A 376 0.75 -15.37 -11.80
N GLY A 377 0.40 -16.64 -11.63
CA GLY A 377 1.00 -17.52 -10.63
C GLY A 377 0.71 -17.17 -9.17
N TYR A 378 -0.53 -16.82 -8.82
CA TYR A 378 -1.00 -16.74 -7.44
C TYR A 378 -1.68 -18.04 -6.99
N PRO A 379 -1.72 -18.33 -5.67
CA PRO A 379 -2.52 -19.45 -5.15
C PRO A 379 -4.00 -19.33 -5.51
N VAL A 380 -4.58 -18.13 -5.40
CA VAL A 380 -5.95 -17.82 -5.80
C VAL A 380 -5.95 -16.66 -6.80
N GLY A 381 -6.75 -16.73 -7.85
CA GLY A 381 -6.89 -15.62 -8.79
C GLY A 381 -7.73 -14.47 -8.21
N LEU A 382 -8.97 -14.75 -7.80
CA LEU A 382 -9.93 -13.77 -7.30
C LEU A 382 -10.59 -14.24 -6.00
N ILE A 383 -10.71 -13.34 -5.05
CA ILE A 383 -11.59 -13.50 -3.88
C ILE A 383 -12.58 -12.35 -3.86
N ILE A 384 -13.86 -12.67 -3.99
CA ILE A 384 -14.98 -11.78 -3.61
C ILE A 384 -15.47 -12.27 -2.27
N ASP A 385 -14.96 -11.67 -1.21
CA ASP A 385 -15.18 -12.15 0.15
C ASP A 385 -16.60 -11.80 0.62
N GLY A 386 -17.34 -12.83 0.98
CA GLY A 386 -18.69 -12.73 1.51
C GLY A 386 -18.78 -12.75 3.04
N GLU A 387 -17.67 -12.73 3.79
CA GLU A 387 -17.69 -12.85 5.25
C GLU A 387 -18.37 -11.65 5.91
N LYS A 388 -18.07 -10.44 5.45
CA LYS A 388 -18.59 -9.20 6.01
C LYS A 388 -19.05 -8.22 4.92
N GLY A 389 -20.08 -7.44 5.22
CA GLY A 389 -20.59 -6.41 4.31
C GLY A 389 -21.41 -6.98 3.14
N ASN A 390 -21.43 -6.28 2.01
CA ASN A 390 -22.28 -6.62 0.86
C ASN A 390 -21.54 -6.76 -0.47
N THR A 391 -20.23 -7.09 -0.43
CA THR A 391 -19.37 -7.18 -1.63
C THR A 391 -19.96 -8.13 -2.68
N VAL A 392 -20.43 -9.30 -2.25
CA VAL A 392 -21.02 -10.31 -3.14
C VAL A 392 -22.31 -9.79 -3.82
N GLU A 393 -23.16 -9.07 -3.08
CA GLU A 393 -24.37 -8.44 -3.61
C GLU A 393 -24.02 -7.35 -4.62
N MET A 394 -22.96 -6.58 -4.37
CA MET A 394 -22.50 -5.54 -5.29
C MET A 394 -21.91 -6.14 -6.58
N ALA A 395 -21.20 -7.25 -6.49
CA ALA A 395 -20.74 -8.00 -7.66
C ALA A 395 -21.93 -8.52 -8.48
N LYS A 396 -22.93 -9.13 -7.83
CA LYS A 396 -24.17 -9.59 -8.48
C LYS A 396 -24.98 -8.47 -9.13
N ALA A 397 -24.94 -7.26 -8.54
CA ALA A 397 -25.63 -6.08 -9.06
C ALA A 397 -24.85 -5.38 -10.20
N GLY A 398 -23.64 -5.82 -10.55
CA GLY A 398 -22.79 -5.21 -11.57
C GLY A 398 -22.07 -3.93 -11.14
N ASN A 399 -21.93 -3.70 -9.84
CA ASN A 399 -21.18 -2.57 -9.30
C ASN A 399 -19.68 -2.85 -9.17
N ILE A 400 -19.26 -4.10 -9.33
CA ILE A 400 -17.88 -4.54 -9.46
C ILE A 400 -17.69 -5.05 -10.87
N LYS A 401 -16.73 -4.48 -11.59
CA LYS A 401 -16.39 -4.87 -12.96
C LYS A 401 -14.94 -5.31 -13.02
N LEU A 402 -14.72 -6.55 -13.42
CA LEU A 402 -13.41 -7.14 -13.64
C LEU A 402 -13.39 -7.66 -15.08
N GLU A 403 -13.06 -6.79 -16.04
CA GLU A 403 -13.18 -7.09 -17.47
C GLU A 403 -11.85 -7.05 -18.22
N ASN A 404 -11.69 -7.91 -19.21
CA ASN A 404 -10.45 -8.10 -19.99
C ASN A 404 -9.24 -8.41 -19.10
N ILE A 405 -9.42 -9.26 -18.11
CA ILE A 405 -8.37 -9.71 -17.20
C ILE A 405 -8.01 -11.15 -17.55
N TRP A 406 -6.72 -11.41 -17.69
CA TRP A 406 -6.24 -12.77 -17.95
C TRP A 406 -5.49 -13.30 -16.75
N PHE A 407 -5.94 -14.43 -16.21
CA PHE A 407 -5.24 -15.21 -15.19
C PHE A 407 -4.44 -16.31 -15.86
N ALA A 408 -3.16 -16.45 -15.50
CA ALA A 408 -2.28 -17.48 -16.02
C ALA A 408 -1.56 -18.22 -14.88
N GLY A 409 -1.64 -19.57 -14.89
CA GLY A 409 -0.94 -20.41 -13.92
C GLY A 409 -1.38 -20.22 -12.47
N MET A 410 -2.64 -19.85 -12.21
CA MET A 410 -3.22 -19.83 -10.87
C MET A 410 -3.39 -21.25 -10.33
N THR A 411 -3.22 -21.45 -9.00
CA THR A 411 -3.54 -22.76 -8.43
C THR A 411 -5.05 -23.01 -8.46
N VAL A 412 -5.86 -22.01 -8.08
CA VAL A 412 -7.31 -21.99 -8.28
C VAL A 412 -7.74 -20.63 -8.85
N VAL A 413 -8.87 -20.62 -9.59
CA VAL A 413 -9.36 -19.39 -10.24
C VAL A 413 -9.97 -18.44 -9.22
N GLY A 414 -10.68 -18.94 -8.25
CA GLY A 414 -11.31 -18.13 -7.21
C GLY A 414 -11.58 -18.87 -5.92
N SER A 415 -11.89 -18.10 -4.89
CA SER A 415 -12.39 -18.55 -3.60
C SER A 415 -13.37 -17.52 -3.04
N ASP A 416 -14.24 -17.91 -2.11
CA ASP A 416 -15.33 -17.05 -1.63
C ASP A 416 -15.05 -16.41 -0.26
N ALA A 417 -13.90 -16.71 0.34
CA ALA A 417 -13.55 -16.18 1.66
C ALA A 417 -12.05 -16.04 1.86
N ASN A 418 -11.68 -15.13 2.76
CA ASN A 418 -10.32 -15.00 3.25
C ASN A 418 -9.78 -16.32 3.84
N LYS A 419 -8.50 -16.60 3.61
CA LYS A 419 -7.79 -17.81 4.09
C LYS A 419 -8.40 -19.15 3.60
N VAL A 420 -9.23 -19.13 2.56
CA VAL A 420 -9.75 -20.31 1.87
C VAL A 420 -9.08 -20.41 0.51
N TYR A 421 -8.47 -21.58 0.24
CA TYR A 421 -7.65 -21.83 -0.95
C TYR A 421 -8.27 -22.83 -1.92
N ASP A 422 -9.49 -23.26 -1.63
CA ASP A 422 -10.23 -24.21 -2.46
C ASP A 422 -11.23 -23.48 -3.36
N ASP A 423 -11.32 -23.88 -4.61
CA ASP A 423 -12.32 -23.38 -5.57
C ASP A 423 -13.61 -24.19 -5.45
N VAL A 424 -14.33 -23.97 -4.36
CA VAL A 424 -15.60 -24.62 -4.04
C VAL A 424 -16.63 -23.57 -3.61
N LEU A 425 -17.91 -23.86 -3.82
CA LEU A 425 -18.97 -22.97 -3.33
C LEU A 425 -18.97 -22.96 -1.81
N TYR A 426 -18.65 -21.80 -1.22
CA TYR A 426 -18.38 -21.64 0.19
C TYR A 426 -19.27 -20.58 0.83
N ASP A 427 -19.78 -20.88 2.02
CA ASP A 427 -20.48 -19.91 2.88
C ASP A 427 -19.43 -19.21 3.78
N ALA A 428 -19.03 -18.03 3.39
CA ALA A 428 -18.02 -17.26 4.09
C ALA A 428 -18.47 -16.84 5.50
N VAL A 429 -19.76 -16.58 5.70
CA VAL A 429 -20.35 -16.16 6.99
C VAL A 429 -20.33 -17.31 8.00
N ASN A 430 -20.78 -18.48 7.57
CA ASN A 430 -20.82 -19.67 8.44
C ASN A 430 -19.55 -20.52 8.38
N LYS A 431 -18.57 -20.11 7.58
CA LYS A 431 -17.25 -20.77 7.40
C LYS A 431 -17.38 -22.26 7.05
N GLN A 432 -18.21 -22.59 6.04
CA GLN A 432 -18.46 -23.97 5.63
C GLN A 432 -18.62 -24.11 4.11
N ILE A 433 -18.21 -25.26 3.60
CA ILE A 433 -18.46 -25.63 2.21
C ILE A 433 -19.97 -25.87 2.03
N ILE A 434 -20.57 -25.16 1.07
CA ILE A 434 -21.97 -25.37 0.66
C ILE A 434 -22.05 -26.58 -0.26
N ASP A 435 -21.19 -26.62 -1.29
CA ASP A 435 -21.15 -27.69 -2.25
C ASP A 435 -19.71 -27.86 -2.80
N ALA A 436 -19.06 -28.96 -2.46
CA ALA A 436 -17.72 -29.28 -2.94
C ALA A 436 -17.67 -29.68 -4.45
N GLY A 437 -18.81 -29.91 -5.06
CA GLY A 437 -18.91 -30.23 -6.51
C GLY A 437 -19.16 -29.00 -7.39
N GLN A 438 -19.31 -27.82 -6.82
CA GLN A 438 -19.49 -26.55 -7.53
C GLN A 438 -18.29 -25.64 -7.29
N GLU A 439 -17.89 -24.90 -8.34
CA GLU A 439 -16.90 -23.83 -8.23
C GLU A 439 -17.41 -22.70 -7.32
N SER A 440 -16.47 -21.95 -6.74
CA SER A 440 -16.74 -20.74 -5.99
C SER A 440 -17.55 -19.73 -6.80
N TYR A 441 -18.29 -18.87 -6.09
CA TYR A 441 -18.93 -17.72 -6.71
C TYR A 441 -17.89 -16.85 -7.43
N SER A 442 -16.74 -16.62 -6.82
CA SER A 442 -15.65 -15.82 -7.35
C SER A 442 -15.12 -16.37 -8.69
N SER A 443 -14.92 -17.69 -8.80
CA SER A 443 -14.56 -18.34 -10.07
C SER A 443 -15.62 -18.15 -11.14
N THR A 444 -16.87 -18.43 -10.80
CA THR A 444 -18.00 -18.27 -11.71
C THR A 444 -18.15 -16.82 -12.16
N PHE A 445 -18.04 -15.87 -11.23
CA PHE A 445 -18.07 -14.44 -11.51
C PHE A 445 -16.96 -14.07 -12.51
N PHE A 446 -15.70 -14.41 -12.20
CA PHE A 446 -14.56 -14.09 -13.07
C PHE A 446 -14.73 -14.62 -14.50
N LYS A 447 -15.09 -15.91 -14.63
CA LYS A 447 -15.24 -16.57 -15.93
C LYS A 447 -16.40 -16.02 -16.78
N THR A 448 -17.38 -15.37 -16.14
CA THR A 448 -18.54 -14.79 -16.83
C THR A 448 -18.36 -13.32 -17.20
N GLN A 449 -17.33 -12.66 -16.69
CA GLN A 449 -17.03 -11.27 -17.05
C GLN A 449 -16.45 -11.18 -18.48
N LYS A 450 -16.73 -10.04 -19.12
CA LYS A 450 -16.36 -9.80 -20.51
C LYS A 450 -14.84 -9.80 -20.73
N GLY A 451 -14.38 -10.60 -21.68
CA GLY A 451 -12.99 -10.62 -22.14
C GLY A 451 -12.01 -11.30 -21.18
N ASN A 452 -12.47 -11.81 -20.04
CA ASN A 452 -11.63 -12.56 -19.11
C ASN A 452 -11.22 -13.91 -19.68
N LYS A 453 -10.00 -14.32 -19.34
CA LYS A 453 -9.47 -15.65 -19.69
C LYS A 453 -8.74 -16.29 -18.52
N VAL A 454 -8.77 -17.61 -18.50
CA VAL A 454 -7.97 -18.45 -17.61
C VAL A 454 -7.06 -19.31 -18.49
N LEU A 455 -5.75 -19.12 -18.32
CA LEU A 455 -4.70 -19.86 -19.01
C LEU A 455 -4.02 -20.79 -18.00
N THR A 456 -3.95 -22.07 -18.30
CA THR A 456 -3.26 -23.04 -17.43
C THR A 456 -1.75 -23.01 -17.62
N ASP A 457 -1.30 -22.69 -18.84
CA ASP A 457 0.12 -22.54 -19.16
C ASP A 457 0.49 -21.05 -19.25
N VAL A 458 1.35 -20.60 -18.35
CA VAL A 458 1.86 -19.22 -18.35
C VAL A 458 2.60 -18.84 -19.62
N ASN A 459 3.16 -19.82 -20.33
CA ASN A 459 3.85 -19.59 -21.60
C ASN A 459 2.91 -19.12 -22.72
N GLU A 460 1.61 -19.32 -22.59
CA GLU A 460 0.63 -18.79 -23.55
C GLU A 460 0.60 -17.25 -23.56
N LEU A 461 1.02 -16.59 -22.49
CA LEU A 461 1.18 -15.13 -22.44
C LEU A 461 2.34 -14.64 -23.32
N LYS A 462 3.33 -15.49 -23.60
CA LYS A 462 4.57 -15.12 -24.31
C LYS A 462 5.24 -13.89 -23.70
N PHE A 463 5.44 -13.94 -22.38
CA PHE A 463 6.19 -12.92 -21.65
C PHE A 463 7.67 -13.25 -21.63
N LYS A 464 8.49 -12.20 -21.64
CA LYS A 464 9.95 -12.24 -21.49
C LYS A 464 10.40 -11.42 -20.30
N ASP A 465 11.64 -11.64 -19.88
CA ASP A 465 12.32 -10.82 -18.90
C ASP A 465 12.83 -9.52 -19.55
N GLY A 466 12.13 -8.42 -19.28
CA GLY A 466 12.43 -7.12 -19.87
C GLY A 466 13.69 -6.45 -19.31
N ARG A 467 14.23 -6.93 -18.18
CA ARG A 467 15.39 -6.31 -17.49
C ARG A 467 16.48 -7.30 -17.03
N ASN A 468 16.41 -8.55 -17.47
CA ASN A 468 17.33 -9.62 -17.06
C ASN A 468 17.37 -9.80 -15.52
N ILE A 469 16.23 -9.74 -14.87
CA ILE A 469 16.07 -9.94 -13.42
C ILE A 469 15.55 -11.34 -13.06
N GLY A 470 15.44 -12.22 -14.05
CA GLY A 470 14.93 -13.57 -13.88
C GLY A 470 13.40 -13.67 -13.77
N VAL A 471 12.66 -12.63 -14.21
CA VAL A 471 11.20 -12.57 -14.15
C VAL A 471 10.62 -12.17 -15.50
N ASN A 472 9.70 -12.99 -16.02
CA ASN A 472 9.00 -12.72 -17.27
C ASN A 472 7.76 -11.87 -16.99
N TYR A 473 7.75 -10.62 -17.40
CA TYR A 473 6.66 -9.68 -17.16
C TYR A 473 6.29 -8.84 -18.38
N MET A 474 7.13 -8.80 -19.40
CA MET A 474 6.97 -7.96 -20.58
C MET A 474 6.55 -8.80 -21.80
N PRO A 475 5.54 -8.40 -22.59
CA PRO A 475 5.12 -9.19 -23.75
C PRO A 475 6.18 -9.22 -24.85
N ASP A 476 6.35 -10.39 -25.49
CA ASP A 476 7.03 -10.51 -26.77
C ASP A 476 6.17 -9.96 -27.92
N ALA A 477 6.78 -9.69 -29.07
CA ALA A 477 6.10 -9.08 -30.22
C ALA A 477 4.90 -9.92 -30.78
N ASP A 478 4.87 -11.21 -30.50
CA ASP A 478 3.78 -12.12 -30.89
C ASP A 478 2.88 -12.53 -29.70
N SER A 479 2.98 -11.81 -28.60
CA SER A 479 2.12 -12.05 -27.42
C SER A 479 0.66 -11.73 -27.71
N PRO A 480 -0.28 -12.62 -27.35
CA PRO A 480 -1.69 -12.39 -27.55
C PRO A 480 -2.28 -11.26 -26.69
N VAL A 481 -1.57 -10.79 -25.66
CA VAL A 481 -2.02 -9.70 -24.79
C VAL A 481 -1.97 -8.34 -25.50
N LEU A 482 -1.18 -8.21 -26.57
CA LEU A 482 -0.93 -6.94 -27.27
C LEU A 482 -2.16 -6.36 -28.00
N THR A 483 -3.19 -7.17 -28.23
CA THR A 483 -4.42 -6.76 -28.94
C THR A 483 -5.69 -7.12 -28.17
N ALA A 484 -5.59 -7.30 -26.85
CA ALA A 484 -6.67 -7.85 -26.03
C ALA A 484 -7.43 -6.80 -25.22
N ALA A 485 -7.00 -5.53 -25.20
CA ALA A 485 -7.62 -4.50 -24.38
C ALA A 485 -8.95 -3.99 -24.97
N SER A 486 -9.77 -3.44 -24.08
CA SER A 486 -11.00 -2.72 -24.43
C SER A 486 -11.21 -1.54 -23.49
N PHE A 487 -11.42 -0.36 -24.06
CA PHE A 487 -11.73 0.88 -23.33
C PHE A 487 -13.17 1.33 -23.57
N ASN A 488 -14.07 0.42 -23.87
CA ASN A 488 -15.46 0.73 -24.20
C ASN A 488 -16.36 0.92 -22.95
N ASP A 489 -15.88 0.61 -21.74
CA ASP A 489 -16.65 0.84 -20.52
C ASP A 489 -16.64 2.32 -20.14
N ALA A 490 -17.77 2.79 -19.59
CA ALA A 490 -17.94 4.19 -19.17
C ALA A 490 -16.94 4.63 -18.09
N LEU A 491 -16.49 3.70 -17.22
CA LEU A 491 -15.49 3.99 -16.18
C LEU A 491 -14.12 4.36 -16.78
N LEU A 492 -13.83 3.89 -17.99
CA LEU A 492 -12.58 4.15 -18.71
C LEU A 492 -12.65 5.35 -19.66
N SER A 493 -13.79 6.03 -19.78
CA SER A 493 -14.01 7.12 -20.73
C SER A 493 -13.15 8.37 -20.47
N SER A 494 -12.55 8.50 -19.30
CA SER A 494 -11.67 9.60 -18.92
C SER A 494 -10.63 9.15 -17.89
N GLY A 495 -9.47 9.84 -17.86
CA GLY A 495 -8.40 9.58 -16.89
C GLY A 495 -7.47 8.40 -17.26
N PHE A 496 -7.76 7.71 -18.34
CA PHE A 496 -6.94 6.60 -18.86
C PHE A 496 -6.43 6.90 -20.25
N GLU A 497 -5.27 6.40 -20.56
CA GLU A 497 -4.73 6.32 -21.92
C GLU A 497 -5.28 5.06 -22.59
N THR A 498 -5.81 5.23 -23.81
CA THR A 498 -6.32 4.11 -24.58
C THR A 498 -5.17 3.40 -25.29
N VAL A 499 -4.99 2.13 -25.00
CA VAL A 499 -4.00 1.25 -25.63
C VAL A 499 -4.65 -0.05 -26.12
N GLU A 500 -3.97 -0.79 -26.97
CA GLU A 500 -4.49 -2.05 -27.52
C GLU A 500 -4.16 -3.28 -26.66
N TYR A 501 -3.21 -3.15 -25.72
CA TYR A 501 -2.71 -4.25 -24.90
C TYR A 501 -3.32 -4.30 -23.50
N ILE A 502 -3.43 -5.50 -22.95
CA ILE A 502 -3.69 -5.74 -21.53
C ILE A 502 -2.37 -5.91 -20.76
N GLY A 503 -2.38 -5.64 -19.44
CA GLY A 503 -1.18 -5.60 -18.64
C GLY A 503 -0.46 -4.26 -18.74
N ALA A 504 0.68 -4.13 -18.06
CA ALA A 504 1.37 -2.87 -17.84
C ALA A 504 2.26 -2.42 -19.01
N PHE A 505 2.49 -3.27 -20.02
CA PHE A 505 3.50 -3.03 -21.07
C PHE A 505 2.97 -3.31 -22.47
N GLY A 506 3.30 -2.42 -23.42
CA GLY A 506 3.31 -2.71 -24.85
C GLY A 506 4.61 -3.39 -25.27
N THR A 507 4.77 -3.67 -26.58
CA THR A 507 5.92 -4.43 -27.13
C THR A 507 7.25 -3.74 -26.90
N ASP A 508 7.31 -2.42 -27.07
CA ASP A 508 8.55 -1.63 -27.08
C ASP A 508 8.57 -0.55 -26.00
N ASP A 509 7.59 -0.55 -25.12
CA ASP A 509 7.44 0.45 -24.07
C ASP A 509 7.86 -0.12 -22.71
N ASN A 510 9.18 -0.16 -22.47
CA ASN A 510 9.72 -0.49 -21.15
C ASN A 510 9.90 0.78 -20.32
N TRP A 511 8.79 1.29 -19.79
CA TRP A 511 8.77 2.49 -18.96
C TRP A 511 9.55 2.37 -17.63
N LEU A 512 10.03 1.16 -17.29
CA LEU A 512 10.89 0.93 -16.11
C LEU A 512 12.34 1.40 -16.34
N ASP A 513 12.77 1.53 -17.59
CA ASP A 513 14.18 1.79 -17.90
C ASP A 513 14.67 3.13 -17.38
N GLY A 514 15.88 3.12 -16.85
CA GLY A 514 16.63 4.31 -16.43
C GLY A 514 16.36 4.72 -14.98
N TRP A 515 15.18 4.56 -14.45
CA TRP A 515 14.82 5.08 -13.12
C TRP A 515 14.55 4.03 -12.05
N THR A 516 14.10 2.82 -12.42
CA THR A 516 13.82 1.76 -11.45
C THR A 516 15.08 1.02 -11.01
N ASN A 517 15.02 0.40 -9.82
CA ASN A 517 16.10 -0.42 -9.28
C ASN A 517 15.55 -1.78 -8.81
N SER A 518 16.07 -2.86 -9.37
CA SER A 518 15.71 -4.24 -8.99
C SER A 518 16.64 -4.86 -7.94
N ASP A 519 17.71 -4.17 -7.57
CA ASP A 519 18.67 -4.61 -6.54
C ASP A 519 19.06 -3.46 -5.61
N PRO A 520 18.08 -2.87 -4.89
CA PRO A 520 18.36 -1.73 -4.01
C PRO A 520 19.26 -2.10 -2.83
N ASN A 521 19.26 -3.36 -2.39
CA ASN A 521 20.10 -3.80 -1.27
C ASN A 521 21.60 -3.71 -1.61
N ASN A 522 21.96 -3.96 -2.86
CA ASN A 522 23.35 -3.93 -3.32
C ASN A 522 23.74 -2.63 -4.05
N THR A 523 22.87 -1.62 -4.02
CA THR A 523 23.15 -0.32 -4.64
C THR A 523 23.93 0.59 -3.69
N ASP A 524 24.92 1.31 -4.22
CA ASP A 524 25.64 2.35 -3.51
C ASP A 524 24.87 3.67 -3.62
N TYR A 525 24.53 4.28 -2.47
CA TYR A 525 23.81 5.55 -2.34
C TYR A 525 24.65 6.59 -1.60
#